data_19429278c9fbf345c023a23125e20480
#
_entry.id   19429278c9fbf345c023a23125e20480
#
_cell.length_a   1.000
_cell.length_b   1.000
_cell.length_c   1.000
_cell.angle_alpha   90.00
_cell.angle_beta   90.00
_cell.angle_gamma   90.00
#
_symmetry.space_group_name_H-M   'P 1'
#
loop_
_entity.id
_entity.type
_entity.pdbx_description
1 polymer ?
#
loop_
_entity_poly.entity_id
_entity_poly.type
_entity_poly.pdbx_seq_one_letter_code
_entity_poly.pdbx_strand_id
1 'polypeptide(L)'
;MAKSYSLVPLAFFTMFFVHALAHFPLDSNWYDAHATFYGDMQGDETMQGACGYGDLFQQGYGLETTALSTALFNEGYRCGACFEIKCVNDSQWCLKNVNPIIVTATNFCPPNYSKPDGNWCNPPQKHFDLSMKMFTTIAIYQAGIVPVQYRRVPCIKSGGVRFELRGNPYFLMVLVYNVANAGDVLRVYIKGSNTNWAPMTHNWGQVWHTGINLVGQDLSFWVTTSDRKALEFVSLIPSNWQFGQTYEASRNF
;
A
#
# COMPACT_ATOMS: atom_id res chain seq x y z
N MET A 1 -23.41 56.76 47.97
CA MET A 1 -23.18 55.30 47.99
C MET A 1 -22.88 54.81 46.56
N ALA A 2 -21.61 54.66 46.23
CA ALA A 2 -21.17 54.18 44.94
C ALA A 2 -20.91 52.67 45.03
N LYS A 3 -21.58 51.86 44.22
CA LYS A 3 -21.37 50.40 44.09
C LYS A 3 -20.23 50.16 43.11
N SER A 4 -19.12 49.60 43.61
CA SER A 4 -17.98 49.11 42.82
C SER A 4 -18.37 47.76 42.22
N TYR A 5 -18.34 47.62 40.90
CA TYR A 5 -18.44 46.35 40.20
C TYR A 5 -17.04 45.85 39.85
N SER A 6 -16.64 44.74 40.49
CA SER A 6 -15.40 44.04 40.19
C SER A 6 -15.59 43.20 38.95
N LEU A 7 -14.84 43.52 37.86
CA LEU A 7 -14.75 42.71 36.64
C LEU A 7 -13.74 41.58 36.87
N VAL A 8 -14.22 40.34 36.93
CA VAL A 8 -13.38 39.12 36.90
C VAL A 8 -13.01 38.82 35.47
N PRO A 9 -11.73 38.76 35.10
CA PRO A 9 -11.35 38.38 33.73
C PRO A 9 -11.57 36.89 33.51
N LEU A 10 -12.40 36.56 32.53
CA LEU A 10 -12.62 35.20 32.04
C LEU A 10 -11.39 34.80 31.21
N ALA A 11 -10.49 34.01 31.79
CA ALA A 11 -9.37 33.42 31.03
C ALA A 11 -9.90 32.30 30.15
N PHE A 12 -9.96 32.54 28.84
CA PHE A 12 -10.20 31.48 27.84
C PHE A 12 -8.95 30.60 27.74
N PHE A 13 -9.01 29.41 28.36
CA PHE A 13 -8.03 28.35 28.18
C PHE A 13 -8.35 27.64 26.87
N THR A 14 -7.67 28.01 25.77
CA THR A 14 -7.71 27.25 24.52
C THR A 14 -6.93 25.97 24.71
N MET A 15 -7.65 24.88 24.97
CA MET A 15 -7.09 23.53 24.99
C MET A 15 -6.75 23.14 23.55
N PHE A 16 -5.48 23.24 23.16
CA PHE A 16 -4.97 22.62 21.95
C PHE A 16 -4.98 21.09 22.16
N PHE A 17 -6.00 20.40 21.64
CA PHE A 17 -5.96 18.96 21.48
C PHE A 17 -4.94 18.64 20.38
N VAL A 18 -3.70 18.38 20.76
CA VAL A 18 -2.75 17.69 19.90
C VAL A 18 -3.29 16.26 19.76
N HIS A 19 -3.96 15.98 18.65
CA HIS A 19 -4.26 14.60 18.27
C HIS A 19 -2.92 13.95 17.93
N ALA A 20 -2.28 13.36 18.92
CA ALA A 20 -1.26 12.37 18.70
C ALA A 20 -1.96 11.21 17.97
N LEU A 21 -1.78 11.11 16.65
CA LEU A 21 -2.13 9.92 15.89
C LEU A 21 -1.26 8.79 16.45
N ALA A 22 -1.81 8.07 17.42
CA ALA A 22 -1.18 6.86 17.92
C ALA A 22 -1.08 5.88 16.73
N HIS A 23 0.11 5.77 16.16
CA HIS A 23 0.43 4.79 15.13
C HIS A 23 0.48 3.42 15.82
N PHE A 24 -0.67 2.77 15.94
CA PHE A 24 -0.70 1.38 16.37
C PHE A 24 -0.22 0.52 15.20
N PRO A 25 0.82 -0.32 15.40
CA PRO A 25 1.19 -1.27 14.37
C PRO A 25 -0.01 -2.16 14.06
N LEU A 26 -0.26 -2.45 12.76
CA LEU A 26 -1.31 -3.38 12.34
C LEU A 26 -1.05 -4.78 12.91
N ASP A 27 0.24 -5.09 13.19
CA ASP A 27 0.67 -6.28 13.90
C ASP A 27 1.81 -5.89 14.88
N SER A 28 1.64 -6.23 16.14
CA SER A 28 2.65 -5.99 17.18
C SER A 28 3.78 -7.03 17.17
N ASN A 29 3.54 -8.20 16.57
CA ASN A 29 4.48 -9.30 16.57
C ASN A 29 5.46 -9.20 15.40
N TRP A 30 6.70 -9.62 15.68
CA TRP A 30 7.70 -9.83 14.66
C TRP A 30 7.70 -11.28 14.19
N TYR A 31 7.81 -11.49 12.89
CA TYR A 31 7.85 -12.79 12.23
C TYR A 31 9.16 -12.98 11.49
N ASP A 32 9.70 -14.17 11.50
CA ASP A 32 10.92 -14.52 10.79
C ASP A 32 10.66 -14.69 9.29
N ALA A 33 11.62 -14.23 8.49
CA ALA A 33 11.64 -14.33 7.04
C ALA A 33 13.09 -14.26 6.53
N HIS A 34 13.27 -14.29 5.20
CA HIS A 34 14.52 -13.95 4.53
C HIS A 34 14.30 -12.76 3.60
N ALA A 35 15.39 -12.06 3.29
CA ALA A 35 15.38 -10.98 2.30
C ALA A 35 16.54 -11.16 1.30
N THR A 36 16.22 -11.05 0.02
CA THR A 36 17.14 -10.82 -1.09
C THR A 36 16.90 -9.44 -1.68
N PHE A 37 17.49 -9.14 -2.82
CA PHE A 37 17.22 -7.91 -3.55
C PHE A 37 17.18 -8.16 -5.04
N TYR A 38 16.52 -7.26 -5.76
CA TYR A 38 16.45 -7.23 -7.21
C TYR A 38 16.58 -5.78 -7.73
N GLY A 39 16.78 -5.68 -9.05
CA GLY A 39 16.93 -4.41 -9.72
C GLY A 39 18.28 -3.73 -9.43
N ASP A 40 18.28 -2.43 -9.60
CA ASP A 40 19.45 -1.57 -9.42
C ASP A 40 19.23 -0.52 -8.31
N MET A 41 20.26 0.30 -8.06
CA MET A 41 20.20 1.37 -7.05
C MET A 41 19.32 2.55 -7.46
N GLN A 42 18.99 2.70 -8.73
CA GLN A 42 18.18 3.75 -9.32
C GLN A 42 16.72 3.32 -9.46
N GLY A 43 16.46 2.02 -9.53
CA GLY A 43 15.12 1.44 -9.60
C GLY A 43 14.57 1.26 -11.00
N ASP A 44 15.38 1.41 -12.04
CA ASP A 44 14.94 1.26 -13.44
C ASP A 44 14.36 -0.13 -13.72
N GLU A 45 14.89 -1.16 -13.07
CA GLU A 45 14.45 -2.55 -13.19
C GLU A 45 13.32 -2.93 -12.20
N THR A 46 12.88 -2.02 -11.33
CA THR A 46 11.81 -2.30 -10.35
C THR A 46 10.44 -1.85 -10.81
N MET A 47 10.34 -1.22 -11.98
CA MET A 47 9.09 -0.71 -12.55
C MET A 47 8.18 -1.84 -13.03
N GLN A 48 6.88 -1.53 -13.19
CA GLN A 48 5.86 -2.41 -13.75
C GLN A 48 5.68 -3.74 -13.00
N GLY A 49 5.78 -3.70 -11.69
CA GLY A 49 5.58 -4.87 -10.82
C GLY A 49 4.16 -5.44 -10.89
N ALA A 50 4.02 -6.67 -10.38
CA ALA A 50 2.80 -7.47 -10.41
C ALA A 50 1.58 -6.84 -9.71
N CYS A 51 1.78 -5.76 -8.92
CA CYS A 51 0.67 -5.03 -8.31
C CYS A 51 -0.08 -4.09 -9.26
N GLY A 52 0.46 -3.85 -10.46
CA GLY A 52 -0.19 -3.07 -11.51
C GLY A 52 -0.01 -1.56 -11.40
N TYR A 53 0.90 -1.08 -10.52
CA TYR A 53 1.10 0.35 -10.29
C TYR A 53 1.85 1.07 -11.43
N GLY A 54 2.51 0.34 -12.33
CA GLY A 54 3.29 0.93 -13.41
C GLY A 54 4.57 1.59 -12.90
N ASP A 55 4.82 2.83 -13.31
CA ASP A 55 5.98 3.60 -12.87
C ASP A 55 5.86 3.99 -11.38
N LEU A 56 6.71 3.38 -10.54
CA LEU A 56 6.65 3.53 -9.10
C LEU A 56 7.02 4.93 -8.61
N PHE A 57 7.85 5.68 -9.35
CA PHE A 57 8.18 7.06 -9.01
C PHE A 57 7.00 8.00 -9.28
N GLN A 58 6.37 7.87 -10.45
CA GLN A 58 5.18 8.65 -10.81
C GLN A 58 4.00 8.36 -9.86
N GLN A 59 3.88 7.13 -9.39
CA GLN A 59 2.83 6.73 -8.45
C GLN A 59 3.15 7.05 -6.98
N GLY A 60 4.36 7.56 -6.68
CA GLY A 60 4.76 7.98 -5.35
C GLY A 60 5.22 6.85 -4.41
N TYR A 61 5.58 5.70 -4.95
CA TYR A 61 6.17 4.59 -4.18
C TYR A 61 7.70 4.65 -4.12
N GLY A 62 8.35 5.19 -5.17
CA GLY A 62 9.81 5.32 -5.26
C GLY A 62 10.54 3.98 -5.13
N LEU A 63 11.63 3.96 -4.38
CA LEU A 63 12.46 2.78 -4.13
C LEU A 63 12.15 2.05 -2.80
N GLU A 64 11.26 2.59 -1.98
CA GLU A 64 10.88 1.98 -0.70
C GLU A 64 9.87 0.84 -0.94
N THR A 65 10.30 -0.16 -1.71
CA THR A 65 9.44 -1.20 -2.27
C THR A 65 10.03 -2.59 -2.14
N THR A 66 9.17 -3.60 -2.26
CA THR A 66 9.54 -5.01 -2.24
C THR A 66 8.62 -5.84 -3.13
N ALA A 67 9.18 -6.91 -3.70
CA ALA A 67 8.41 -8.04 -4.17
C ALA A 67 8.20 -9.04 -3.02
N LEU A 68 7.06 -9.71 -3.00
CA LEU A 68 6.69 -10.68 -1.96
C LEU A 68 6.73 -12.10 -2.52
N SER A 69 7.22 -13.05 -1.72
CA SER A 69 7.09 -14.48 -2.02
C SER A 69 5.64 -14.91 -2.13
N THR A 70 5.38 -16.07 -2.74
CA THR A 70 4.03 -16.62 -2.91
C THR A 70 3.24 -16.66 -1.59
N ALA A 71 3.89 -17.07 -0.49
CA ALA A 71 3.26 -17.16 0.83
C ALA A 71 2.82 -15.80 1.40
N LEU A 72 3.53 -14.71 1.04
CA LEU A 72 3.21 -13.36 1.53
C LEU A 72 2.32 -12.58 0.55
N PHE A 73 2.39 -12.84 -0.75
CA PHE A 73 1.70 -12.11 -1.80
C PHE A 73 0.18 -12.27 -1.77
N ASN A 74 -0.28 -13.47 -1.36
CA ASN A 74 -1.70 -13.77 -1.21
C ASN A 74 -2.50 -13.41 -2.47
N GLU A 75 -2.12 -13.96 -3.63
CA GLU A 75 -2.81 -13.75 -4.91
C GLU A 75 -3.00 -12.26 -5.29
N GLY A 76 -2.10 -11.38 -4.85
CA GLY A 76 -2.17 -9.95 -5.10
C GLY A 76 -2.90 -9.13 -4.03
N TYR A 77 -3.64 -9.76 -3.12
CA TYR A 77 -4.34 -9.04 -2.04
C TYR A 77 -3.41 -8.32 -1.05
N ARG A 78 -2.10 -8.57 -1.10
CA ARG A 78 -1.10 -7.86 -0.29
C ARG A 78 -0.44 -6.69 -1.02
N CYS A 79 -0.78 -6.44 -2.25
CA CYS A 79 -0.31 -5.28 -2.98
C CYS A 79 -0.70 -3.98 -2.27
N GLY A 80 0.27 -3.09 -2.10
CA GLY A 80 0.10 -1.83 -1.37
C GLY A 80 0.33 -1.92 0.14
N ALA A 81 0.39 -3.13 0.72
CA ALA A 81 0.68 -3.35 2.13
C ALA A 81 2.08 -2.84 2.52
N CYS A 82 2.21 -2.25 3.70
CA CYS A 82 3.49 -1.80 4.24
C CYS A 82 4.02 -2.74 5.31
N PHE A 83 5.33 -2.96 5.24
CA PHE A 83 6.06 -3.83 6.15
C PHE A 83 7.26 -3.09 6.74
N GLU A 84 7.44 -3.23 8.03
CA GLU A 84 8.68 -2.86 8.70
C GLU A 84 9.57 -4.09 8.79
N ILE A 85 10.84 -3.96 8.38
CA ILE A 85 11.79 -5.06 8.22
C ILE A 85 13.12 -4.68 8.88
N LYS A 86 13.71 -5.61 9.61
CA LYS A 86 15.06 -5.48 10.20
C LYS A 86 15.88 -6.75 9.94
N CYS A 87 17.15 -6.58 9.63
CA CYS A 87 18.10 -7.68 9.55
C CYS A 87 18.44 -8.18 10.95
N VAL A 88 18.47 -9.50 11.15
CA VAL A 88 18.68 -10.12 12.46
C VAL A 88 19.57 -11.38 12.37
N ASN A 89 20.20 -11.72 13.51
CA ASN A 89 20.89 -13.01 13.69
C ASN A 89 22.03 -13.31 12.72
N ASP A 90 22.59 -12.29 12.05
CA ASP A 90 23.74 -12.42 11.17
C ASP A 90 24.72 -11.25 11.42
N SER A 91 25.72 -11.48 12.24
CA SER A 91 26.71 -10.45 12.61
C SER A 91 27.70 -10.11 11.50
N GLN A 92 27.80 -10.95 10.46
CA GLN A 92 28.67 -10.74 9.31
C GLN A 92 28.00 -9.83 8.26
N TRP A 93 26.71 -10.04 8.02
CA TRP A 93 26.03 -9.43 6.89
C TRP A 93 24.99 -8.35 7.27
N CYS A 94 24.40 -8.42 8.46
CA CYS A 94 23.53 -7.35 8.94
C CYS A 94 24.33 -6.11 9.32
N LEU A 95 23.89 -4.94 8.85
CA LEU A 95 24.47 -3.66 9.27
C LEU A 95 24.14 -3.40 10.74
N LYS A 96 25.13 -2.89 11.50
CA LYS A 96 24.97 -2.59 12.92
C LYS A 96 24.41 -1.18 13.12
N ASN A 97 23.59 -1.01 14.15
CA ASN A 97 23.05 0.30 14.57
C ASN A 97 22.24 1.01 13.47
N VAL A 98 21.58 0.27 12.58
CA VAL A 98 20.65 0.80 11.60
C VAL A 98 19.21 0.61 12.07
N ASN A 99 18.33 1.55 11.71
CA ASN A 99 16.90 1.42 11.96
C ASN A 99 16.27 0.39 11.03
N PRO A 100 15.17 -0.25 11.45
CA PRO A 100 14.33 -1.00 10.53
C PRO A 100 13.91 -0.13 9.34
N ILE A 101 13.78 -0.77 8.17
CA ILE A 101 13.24 -0.12 6.97
C ILE A 101 11.73 -0.31 6.89
N ILE A 102 11.05 0.62 6.22
CA ILE A 102 9.62 0.45 5.85
C ILE A 102 9.54 0.36 4.34
N VAL A 103 8.88 -0.69 3.83
CA VAL A 103 8.71 -0.94 2.40
C VAL A 103 7.25 -1.21 2.06
N THR A 104 6.85 -0.83 0.85
CA THR A 104 5.53 -1.15 0.29
C THR A 104 5.62 -2.34 -0.65
N ALA A 105 4.69 -3.30 -0.56
CA ALA A 105 4.58 -4.39 -1.52
C ALA A 105 4.06 -3.88 -2.87
N THR A 106 4.90 -3.94 -3.89
CA THR A 106 4.58 -3.46 -5.25
C THR A 106 4.74 -4.54 -6.32
N ASN A 107 5.34 -5.68 -5.95
CA ASN A 107 5.67 -6.72 -6.90
C ASN A 107 5.54 -8.13 -6.29
N PHE A 108 5.66 -9.13 -7.14
CA PHE A 108 5.62 -10.55 -6.82
C PHE A 108 6.94 -11.21 -7.18
N CYS A 109 7.50 -11.98 -6.25
CA CYS A 109 8.60 -12.90 -6.51
C CYS A 109 7.99 -14.28 -6.81
N PRO A 110 7.98 -14.72 -8.09
CA PRO A 110 7.29 -15.94 -8.48
C PRO A 110 8.02 -17.18 -7.96
N PRO A 111 7.28 -18.28 -7.68
CA PRO A 111 7.87 -19.55 -7.30
C PRO A 111 8.56 -20.20 -8.50
N ASN A 112 9.57 -21.00 -8.23
CA ASN A 112 10.18 -21.88 -9.21
C ASN A 112 10.17 -23.33 -8.69
N TYR A 113 9.14 -24.06 -9.01
CA TYR A 113 8.96 -25.45 -8.55
C TYR A 113 9.93 -26.44 -9.24
N SER A 114 10.59 -26.04 -10.34
CA SER A 114 11.63 -26.87 -10.96
C SER A 114 12.95 -26.85 -10.20
N LYS A 115 13.11 -25.88 -9.28
CA LYS A 115 14.27 -25.74 -8.39
C LYS A 115 13.75 -25.55 -6.95
N PRO A 116 13.33 -26.65 -6.29
CA PRO A 116 12.74 -26.55 -4.95
C PRO A 116 13.75 -26.06 -3.90
N ASP A 117 15.02 -26.43 -4.06
CA ASP A 117 16.10 -26.04 -3.14
C ASP A 117 16.66 -24.66 -3.53
N GLY A 118 16.83 -23.82 -2.54
CA GLY A 118 17.43 -22.49 -2.71
C GLY A 118 16.54 -21.45 -3.39
N ASN A 119 15.26 -21.77 -3.66
CA ASN A 119 14.28 -20.78 -4.15
C ASN A 119 13.41 -20.25 -2.99
N TRP A 120 13.77 -19.09 -2.51
CA TRP A 120 13.15 -18.46 -1.34
C TRP A 120 11.72 -17.98 -1.59
N CYS A 121 11.29 -17.83 -2.84
CA CYS A 121 9.94 -17.41 -3.20
C CYS A 121 8.93 -18.56 -3.29
N ASN A 122 9.40 -19.83 -3.18
CA ASN A 122 8.55 -21.00 -3.11
C ASN A 122 7.82 -21.06 -1.77
N PRO A 123 6.52 -21.40 -1.76
CA PRO A 123 5.81 -21.64 -0.50
C PRO A 123 6.40 -22.88 0.22
N PRO A 124 6.38 -22.93 1.53
CA PRO A 124 5.77 -21.97 2.46
C PRO A 124 6.69 -20.81 2.88
N GLN A 125 7.80 -20.56 2.17
CA GLN A 125 8.82 -19.59 2.54
C GLN A 125 8.24 -18.17 2.60
N LYS A 126 8.45 -17.50 3.73
CA LYS A 126 8.21 -16.06 3.87
C LYS A 126 9.47 -15.33 3.44
N HIS A 127 9.37 -14.57 2.35
CA HIS A 127 10.53 -13.94 1.75
C HIS A 127 10.16 -12.59 1.14
N PHE A 128 11.07 -11.63 1.30
CA PHE A 128 11.03 -10.30 0.72
C PHE A 128 12.16 -10.16 -0.28
N ASP A 129 11.82 -9.88 -1.53
CA ASP A 129 12.79 -9.48 -2.53
C ASP A 129 12.77 -7.96 -2.61
N LEU A 130 13.70 -7.32 -1.90
CA LEU A 130 13.74 -5.88 -1.69
C LEU A 130 14.27 -5.16 -2.93
N SER A 131 13.91 -3.90 -3.15
CA SER A 131 14.72 -3.06 -4.03
C SER A 131 16.17 -3.05 -3.53
N MET A 132 17.14 -3.03 -4.43
CA MET A 132 18.57 -3.05 -4.06
C MET A 132 18.93 -1.94 -3.06
N LYS A 133 18.35 -0.75 -3.22
CA LYS A 133 18.51 0.38 -2.29
C LYS A 133 18.07 0.01 -0.87
N MET A 134 16.90 -0.62 -0.73
CA MET A 134 16.38 -0.95 0.60
C MET A 134 17.14 -2.09 1.25
N PHE A 135 17.58 -3.08 0.49
CA PHE A 135 18.44 -4.15 1.00
C PHE A 135 19.75 -3.61 1.57
N THR A 136 20.43 -2.75 0.81
CA THR A 136 21.73 -2.17 1.22
C THR A 136 21.62 -1.18 2.39
N THR A 137 20.42 -0.80 2.80
CA THR A 137 20.18 -0.01 4.01
C THR A 137 20.26 -0.85 5.29
N ILE A 138 20.02 -2.17 5.21
CA ILE A 138 20.00 -3.07 6.37
C ILE A 138 21.05 -4.17 6.33
N ALA A 139 21.65 -4.43 5.16
CA ALA A 139 22.61 -5.53 4.96
C ALA A 139 23.73 -5.15 3.99
N ILE A 140 24.83 -5.87 4.07
CA ILE A 140 25.94 -5.76 3.14
C ILE A 140 25.56 -6.44 1.82
N TYR A 141 25.75 -5.75 0.68
CA TYR A 141 25.37 -6.22 -0.65
C TYR A 141 25.86 -7.64 -0.98
N GLN A 142 27.11 -7.97 -0.61
CA GLN A 142 27.75 -9.27 -0.90
C GLN A 142 27.06 -10.45 -0.21
N ALA A 143 26.20 -10.21 0.76
CA ALA A 143 25.44 -11.29 1.42
C ALA A 143 24.50 -12.01 0.44
N GLY A 144 23.94 -11.29 -0.53
CA GLY A 144 22.94 -11.80 -1.46
C GLY A 144 21.59 -12.11 -0.78
N ILE A 145 21.63 -12.75 0.38
CA ILE A 145 20.46 -13.08 1.22
C ILE A 145 20.81 -12.90 2.71
N VAL A 146 19.82 -12.43 3.47
CA VAL A 146 19.95 -12.27 4.93
C VAL A 146 18.69 -12.72 5.66
N PRO A 147 18.83 -13.23 6.90
CA PRO A 147 17.68 -13.44 7.78
C PRO A 147 17.12 -12.10 8.26
N VAL A 148 15.80 -11.97 8.23
CA VAL A 148 15.10 -10.77 8.66
C VAL A 148 13.94 -11.10 9.57
N GLN A 149 13.53 -10.11 10.36
CA GLN A 149 12.22 -10.09 11.00
C GLN A 149 11.38 -8.98 10.38
N TYR A 150 10.09 -9.23 10.23
CA TYR A 150 9.14 -8.28 9.66
C TYR A 150 7.84 -8.21 10.46
N ARG A 151 7.14 -7.10 10.31
CA ARG A 151 5.75 -6.93 10.79
C ARG A 151 4.97 -6.00 9.88
N ARG A 152 3.64 -6.10 9.91
CA ARG A 152 2.75 -5.17 9.21
C ARG A 152 2.72 -3.84 9.96
N VAL A 153 2.85 -2.75 9.20
CA VAL A 153 2.75 -1.38 9.74
C VAL A 153 1.80 -0.55 8.89
N PRO A 154 1.22 0.52 9.45
CA PRO A 154 0.42 1.46 8.68
C PRO A 154 1.24 2.09 7.55
N CYS A 155 0.65 2.15 6.35
CA CYS A 155 1.21 2.91 5.23
C CYS A 155 0.97 4.40 5.43
N ILE A 156 2.03 5.20 5.33
CA ILE A 156 1.94 6.66 5.32
C ILE A 156 1.84 7.10 3.87
N LYS A 157 0.73 7.72 3.48
CA LYS A 157 0.49 8.23 2.12
C LYS A 157 0.05 9.68 2.18
N SER A 158 0.53 10.48 1.21
CA SER A 158 0.08 11.86 1.01
C SER A 158 -1.04 11.90 -0.03
N GLY A 159 -2.00 12.80 0.17
CA GLY A 159 -3.17 12.92 -0.72
C GLY A 159 -4.23 11.85 -0.48
N GLY A 160 -5.19 11.80 -1.37
CA GLY A 160 -6.32 10.88 -1.31
C GLY A 160 -6.04 9.53 -1.98
N VAL A 161 -6.99 8.60 -1.82
CA VAL A 161 -7.00 7.36 -2.62
C VAL A 161 -7.12 7.71 -4.09
N ARG A 162 -6.36 7.03 -4.95
CA ARG A 162 -6.36 7.25 -6.40
C ARG A 162 -6.99 6.09 -7.14
N PHE A 163 -7.72 6.42 -8.20
CA PHE A 163 -8.46 5.50 -9.04
C PHE A 163 -8.08 5.75 -10.50
N GLU A 164 -7.40 4.81 -11.14
CA GLU A 164 -7.07 4.87 -12.55
C GLU A 164 -8.00 3.97 -13.34
N LEU A 165 -8.66 4.52 -14.35
CA LEU A 165 -9.61 3.81 -15.20
C LEU A 165 -8.90 3.21 -16.40
N ARG A 166 -9.01 1.90 -16.59
CA ARG A 166 -8.38 1.13 -17.68
C ARG A 166 -9.41 0.27 -18.39
N GLY A 167 -9.05 -0.28 -19.55
CA GLY A 167 -9.85 -1.24 -20.26
C GLY A 167 -10.70 -0.62 -21.36
N ASN A 168 -11.97 -1.02 -21.45
CA ASN A 168 -12.92 -0.60 -22.49
C ASN A 168 -14.36 -0.63 -21.94
N PRO A 169 -15.38 -0.15 -22.70
CA PRO A 169 -16.77 -0.06 -22.21
C PRO A 169 -17.38 -1.37 -21.70
N TYR A 170 -16.90 -2.51 -22.16
CA TYR A 170 -17.40 -3.85 -21.80
C TYR A 170 -16.57 -4.54 -20.73
N PHE A 171 -15.40 -3.99 -20.42
CA PHE A 171 -14.47 -4.52 -19.43
C PHE A 171 -13.73 -3.37 -18.76
N LEU A 172 -14.46 -2.66 -17.90
CA LEU A 172 -13.90 -1.56 -17.12
C LEU A 172 -13.01 -2.13 -16.02
N MET A 173 -11.74 -1.73 -16.02
CA MET A 173 -10.79 -2.02 -14.96
C MET A 173 -10.47 -0.74 -14.19
N VAL A 174 -10.30 -0.88 -12.88
CA VAL A 174 -9.94 0.20 -11.96
C VAL A 174 -8.74 -0.23 -11.14
N LEU A 175 -7.63 0.47 -11.28
CA LEU A 175 -6.51 0.36 -10.35
C LEU A 175 -6.79 1.27 -9.15
N VAL A 176 -6.82 0.70 -7.95
CA VAL A 176 -6.95 1.45 -6.68
C VAL A 176 -5.59 1.52 -6.01
N TYR A 177 -5.10 2.73 -5.75
CA TYR A 177 -3.76 2.91 -5.19
C TYR A 177 -3.64 4.16 -4.31
N ASN A 178 -2.45 4.40 -3.78
CA ASN A 178 -2.20 5.45 -2.76
C ASN A 178 -3.09 5.28 -1.50
N VAL A 179 -3.33 4.04 -1.10
CA VAL A 179 -4.15 3.71 0.07
C VAL A 179 -3.29 3.80 1.33
N ALA A 180 -3.71 4.63 2.29
CA ALA A 180 -3.03 4.76 3.59
C ALA A 180 -3.45 3.67 4.58
N ASN A 181 -2.87 3.67 5.76
CA ASN A 181 -3.09 2.70 6.84
C ASN A 181 -2.86 1.26 6.41
N ALA A 182 -3.88 0.46 6.19
CA ALA A 182 -3.70 -0.94 5.76
C ALA A 182 -2.92 -1.07 4.44
N GLY A 183 -3.08 -0.10 3.52
CA GLY A 183 -2.37 -0.06 2.25
C GLY A 183 -2.94 -1.00 1.19
N ASP A 184 -3.41 -2.17 1.60
CA ASP A 184 -3.97 -3.20 0.74
C ASP A 184 -5.51 -3.19 0.76
N VAL A 185 -6.12 -3.41 -0.42
CA VAL A 185 -7.58 -3.40 -0.61
C VAL A 185 -8.13 -4.83 -0.63
N LEU A 186 -9.21 -5.04 0.11
CA LEU A 186 -9.88 -6.33 0.23
C LEU A 186 -11.11 -6.44 -0.68
N ARG A 187 -11.86 -5.34 -0.88
CA ARG A 187 -13.08 -5.31 -1.70
C ARG A 187 -13.28 -3.93 -2.31
N VAL A 188 -13.81 -3.92 -3.52
CA VAL A 188 -14.24 -2.70 -4.21
C VAL A 188 -15.65 -2.92 -4.74
N TYR A 189 -16.53 -1.95 -4.50
CA TYR A 189 -17.81 -1.82 -5.17
C TYR A 189 -17.80 -0.56 -6.02
N ILE A 190 -18.50 -0.60 -7.13
CA ILE A 190 -18.69 0.53 -8.03
C ILE A 190 -20.17 0.81 -8.23
N LYS A 191 -20.51 2.09 -8.47
CA LYS A 191 -21.85 2.54 -8.80
C LYS A 191 -21.75 3.66 -9.82
N GLY A 192 -22.49 3.57 -10.89
CA GLY A 192 -22.78 4.68 -11.81
C GLY A 192 -23.98 5.50 -11.35
N SER A 193 -24.18 6.69 -11.92
CA SER A 193 -25.33 7.56 -11.61
C SER A 193 -26.69 6.89 -11.88
N ASN A 194 -26.74 5.94 -12.82
CA ASN A 194 -27.97 5.23 -13.22
C ASN A 194 -27.99 3.75 -12.80
N THR A 195 -27.08 3.32 -11.90
CA THR A 195 -26.99 1.92 -11.46
C THR A 195 -27.02 1.84 -9.93
N ASN A 196 -27.24 0.64 -9.40
CA ASN A 196 -27.01 0.31 -8.00
C ASN A 196 -25.54 -0.03 -7.75
N TRP A 197 -25.16 -0.14 -6.47
CA TRP A 197 -23.87 -0.69 -6.07
C TRP A 197 -23.67 -2.11 -6.59
N ALA A 198 -22.56 -2.35 -7.29
CA ALA A 198 -22.17 -3.64 -7.80
C ALA A 198 -20.76 -4.00 -7.30
N PRO A 199 -20.51 -5.25 -6.87
CA PRO A 199 -19.18 -5.68 -6.52
C PRO A 199 -18.30 -5.71 -7.76
N MET A 200 -17.05 -5.27 -7.62
CA MET A 200 -16.01 -5.50 -8.62
C MET A 200 -15.27 -6.79 -8.32
N THR A 201 -14.84 -7.49 -9.37
CA THR A 201 -14.03 -8.69 -9.25
C THR A 201 -12.56 -8.31 -9.17
N HIS A 202 -11.83 -8.90 -8.22
CA HIS A 202 -10.38 -8.78 -8.16
C HIS A 202 -9.75 -9.45 -9.38
N ASN A 203 -8.94 -8.72 -10.13
CA ASN A 203 -8.32 -9.22 -11.36
C ASN A 203 -6.86 -9.67 -11.09
N TRP A 204 -6.00 -8.71 -10.81
CA TRP A 204 -4.63 -8.97 -10.31
C TRP A 204 -4.14 -7.75 -9.52
N GLY A 205 -3.17 -7.96 -8.64
CA GLY A 205 -2.55 -6.88 -7.87
C GLY A 205 -3.59 -6.02 -7.14
N GLN A 206 -3.70 -4.76 -7.51
CA GLN A 206 -4.78 -3.86 -7.04
C GLN A 206 -5.70 -3.40 -8.17
N VAL A 207 -5.78 -4.18 -9.22
CA VAL A 207 -6.69 -3.96 -10.35
C VAL A 207 -7.98 -4.74 -10.16
N TRP A 208 -9.09 -4.04 -10.21
CA TRP A 208 -10.44 -4.55 -10.05
C TRP A 208 -11.22 -4.35 -11.36
N HIS A 209 -12.15 -5.25 -11.70
CA HIS A 209 -12.91 -5.11 -12.94
C HIS A 209 -14.40 -5.34 -12.77
N THR A 210 -15.16 -4.79 -13.74
CA THR A 210 -16.60 -5.07 -13.92
C THR A 210 -16.92 -5.13 -15.41
N GLY A 211 -17.92 -5.95 -15.76
CA GLY A 211 -18.49 -5.98 -17.12
C GLY A 211 -19.67 -5.01 -17.33
N ILE A 212 -20.00 -4.22 -16.32
CA ILE A 212 -21.10 -3.24 -16.42
C ILE A 212 -20.63 -2.05 -17.26
N ASN A 213 -21.39 -1.67 -18.28
CA ASN A 213 -21.12 -0.46 -19.05
C ASN A 213 -21.54 0.79 -18.25
N LEU A 214 -20.55 1.56 -17.82
CA LEU A 214 -20.72 2.77 -17.02
C LEU A 214 -20.28 4.05 -17.75
N VAL A 215 -19.99 3.95 -19.05
CA VAL A 215 -19.58 5.11 -19.87
C VAL A 215 -20.67 6.17 -19.83
N GLY A 216 -20.29 7.44 -19.64
CA GLY A 216 -21.21 8.56 -19.56
C GLY A 216 -21.94 8.70 -18.23
N GLN A 217 -21.57 7.96 -17.20
CA GLN A 217 -22.12 8.05 -15.84
C GLN A 217 -21.05 8.53 -14.86
N ASP A 218 -21.46 9.32 -13.86
CA ASP A 218 -20.58 9.60 -12.71
C ASP A 218 -20.30 8.29 -11.97
N LEU A 219 -19.06 8.12 -11.48
CA LEU A 219 -18.69 6.90 -10.78
C LEU A 219 -18.47 7.17 -9.30
N SER A 220 -19.03 6.28 -8.49
CA SER A 220 -18.83 6.20 -7.05
C SER A 220 -18.18 4.87 -6.70
N PHE A 221 -17.34 4.87 -5.66
CA PHE A 221 -16.66 3.68 -5.19
C PHE A 221 -16.88 3.48 -3.69
N TRP A 222 -16.98 2.22 -3.30
CA TRP A 222 -16.90 1.79 -1.90
C TRP A 222 -15.73 0.83 -1.77
N VAL A 223 -14.70 1.26 -1.08
CA VAL A 223 -13.44 0.52 -0.91
C VAL A 223 -13.34 0.02 0.53
N THR A 224 -13.03 -1.26 0.70
CA THR A 224 -12.76 -1.87 2.00
C THR A 224 -11.32 -2.37 2.03
N THR A 225 -10.54 -1.96 3.01
CA THR A 225 -9.15 -2.37 3.24
C THR A 225 -9.05 -3.67 4.05
N SER A 226 -7.86 -4.29 4.12
CA SER A 226 -7.66 -5.58 4.81
C SER A 226 -7.91 -5.51 6.31
N ASP A 227 -7.79 -4.35 6.95
CA ASP A 227 -8.16 -4.07 8.34
C ASP A 227 -9.68 -3.87 8.53
N ARG A 228 -10.49 -4.11 7.47
CA ARG A 228 -11.95 -4.01 7.41
C ARG A 228 -12.52 -2.61 7.56
N LYS A 229 -11.69 -1.58 7.51
CA LYS A 229 -12.19 -0.21 7.36
C LYS A 229 -12.74 -0.02 5.95
N ALA A 230 -13.76 0.82 5.83
CA ALA A 230 -14.40 1.08 4.56
C ALA A 230 -14.63 2.58 4.36
N LEU A 231 -14.40 3.06 3.13
CA LEU A 231 -14.70 4.42 2.71
C LEU A 231 -15.56 4.40 1.45
N GLU A 232 -16.52 5.28 1.43
CA GLU A 232 -17.36 5.56 0.27
C GLU A 232 -16.90 6.85 -0.41
N PHE A 233 -16.71 6.82 -1.72
CA PHE A 233 -16.32 7.94 -2.57
C PHE A 233 -17.46 8.21 -3.55
N VAL A 234 -18.38 9.12 -3.16
CA VAL A 234 -19.59 9.41 -3.93
C VAL A 234 -19.29 10.38 -5.07
N SER A 235 -19.76 10.07 -6.29
CA SER A 235 -19.58 10.87 -7.50
C SER A 235 -18.16 11.43 -7.66
N LEU A 236 -17.17 10.57 -7.32
CA LEU A 236 -15.77 10.94 -7.37
C LEU A 236 -15.31 11.24 -8.79
N ILE A 237 -15.80 10.47 -9.74
CA ILE A 237 -15.40 10.55 -11.14
C ILE A 237 -16.58 11.10 -11.95
N PRO A 238 -16.41 12.25 -12.63
CA PRO A 238 -17.49 12.89 -13.39
C PRO A 238 -17.84 12.09 -14.67
N SER A 239 -19.05 12.22 -15.18
CA SER A 239 -19.58 11.42 -16.30
C SER A 239 -18.80 11.51 -17.61
N ASN A 240 -17.98 12.54 -17.79
CA ASN A 240 -17.15 12.75 -18.98
C ASN A 240 -15.75 12.08 -18.90
N TRP A 241 -15.55 11.16 -17.94
CA TRP A 241 -14.30 10.44 -17.79
C TRP A 241 -13.91 9.63 -19.04
N GLN A 242 -12.59 9.40 -19.17
CA GLN A 242 -12.02 8.60 -20.25
C GLN A 242 -11.14 7.50 -19.68
N PHE A 243 -10.98 6.39 -20.42
CA PHE A 243 -9.99 5.37 -20.11
C PHE A 243 -8.58 5.95 -20.11
N GLY A 244 -7.73 5.52 -19.20
CA GLY A 244 -6.36 6.02 -19.00
C GLY A 244 -6.28 7.22 -18.04
N GLN A 245 -7.39 7.78 -17.58
CA GLN A 245 -7.40 8.88 -16.61
C GLN A 245 -7.32 8.37 -15.17
N THR A 246 -6.65 9.16 -14.34
CA THR A 246 -6.56 8.95 -12.89
C THR A 246 -7.31 10.06 -12.16
N TYR A 247 -8.04 9.68 -11.13
CA TYR A 247 -8.79 10.57 -10.25
C TYR A 247 -8.34 10.36 -8.80
N GLU A 248 -8.10 11.46 -8.10
CA GLU A 248 -7.70 11.44 -6.69
C GLU A 248 -8.86 11.90 -5.81
N ALA A 249 -9.15 11.13 -4.80
CA ALA A 249 -10.15 11.49 -3.80
C ALA A 249 -9.62 12.59 -2.85
N SER A 250 -10.52 13.32 -2.20
CA SER A 250 -10.16 14.33 -1.20
C SER A 250 -9.76 13.73 0.16
N ARG A 251 -9.88 12.40 0.33
CA ARG A 251 -9.63 11.69 1.61
C ARG A 251 -8.95 10.34 1.40
N ASN A 252 -8.37 9.83 2.49
CA ASN A 252 -7.69 8.56 2.57
C ASN A 252 -8.10 7.81 3.84
N PHE A 253 -7.65 6.56 4.00
CA PHE A 253 -7.90 5.71 5.17
C PHE A 253 -7.11 6.16 6.41
#